data_a24911c7e04b04260dfae0e10b0483c4
#
_entry.id   a24911c7e04b04260dfae0e10b0483c4
#
_cell.length_a   1.000
_cell.length_b   1.000
_cell.length_c   1.000
_cell.angle_alpha   90.00
_cell.angle_beta   90.00
_cell.angle_gamma   90.00
#
_symmetry.space_group_name_H-M   'P 1'
#
loop_
_entity.id
_entity.type
_entity.pdbx_description
1 polymer ?
#
loop_
_entity_poly.entity_id
_entity_poly.type
_entity_poly.pdbx_seq_one_letter_code
_entity_poly.pdbx_strand_id
1 'polypeptide(L)' 'MHRVEVKWLDPRLGHEIPRPDYATDGSAGLDLRACLEGALTLAPGQAELVPTGMAIHLDDPGLAAMILPRSGLGHKHGI' A
#
# COMPACT_ATOMS: atom_id res chain seq x y z
N MET A 1 -7.05 -19.66 -9.02
CA MET A 1 -6.38 -18.36 -8.83
C MET A 1 -7.40 -17.25 -8.97
N HIS A 2 -7.42 -16.34 -8.03
CA HIS A 2 -8.33 -15.18 -8.07
C HIS A 2 -7.64 -14.02 -8.76
N ARG A 3 -8.42 -13.25 -9.52
CA ARG A 3 -7.96 -12.02 -10.15
C ARG A 3 -8.56 -10.83 -9.42
N VAL A 4 -7.73 -9.82 -9.20
CA VAL A 4 -8.13 -8.55 -8.61
C VAL A 4 -7.82 -7.45 -9.61
N GLU A 5 -8.83 -6.64 -9.94
CA GLU A 5 -8.63 -5.51 -10.83
C GLU A 5 -7.93 -4.40 -10.07
N VAL A 6 -6.91 -3.81 -10.69
CA VAL A 6 -6.11 -2.75 -10.11
C VAL A 6 -6.16 -1.54 -11.03
N LYS A 7 -6.40 -0.37 -10.44
CA LYS A 7 -6.35 0.91 -11.14
C LYS A 7 -5.23 1.77 -10.56
N TRP A 8 -4.34 2.21 -11.41
CA TRP A 8 -3.25 3.11 -11.03
C TRP A 8 -3.76 4.54 -11.10
N LEU A 9 -3.87 5.20 -9.94
CA LEU A 9 -4.41 6.56 -9.82
C LEU A 9 -3.35 7.64 -9.88
N ASP A 10 -2.12 7.31 -9.45
CA ASP A 10 -1.00 8.25 -9.46
C ASP A 10 -0.10 7.93 -10.66
N PRO A 11 0.13 8.90 -11.58
CA PRO A 11 0.96 8.67 -12.77
C PRO A 11 2.43 8.42 -12.45
N ARG A 12 2.91 8.73 -11.25
CA ARG A 12 4.29 8.46 -10.84
C ARG A 12 4.55 6.98 -10.58
N LEU A 13 3.51 6.18 -10.35
CA LEU A 13 3.66 4.73 -10.13
C LEU A 13 4.21 4.05 -11.37
N GLY A 14 5.28 3.29 -11.19
CA GLY A 14 6.01 2.65 -12.29
C GLY A 14 7.08 3.54 -12.92
N HIS A 15 7.22 4.78 -12.46
CA HIS A 15 8.23 5.74 -12.91
C HIS A 15 9.05 6.24 -11.72
N GLU A 16 8.67 7.37 -11.12
CA GLU A 16 9.36 7.92 -9.95
C GLU A 16 9.11 7.11 -8.68
N ILE A 17 7.92 6.50 -8.57
CA ILE A 17 7.53 5.67 -7.44
C ILE A 17 7.34 4.24 -7.95
N PRO A 18 8.03 3.24 -7.39
CA PRO A 18 7.81 1.85 -7.80
C PRO A 18 6.37 1.40 -7.54
N ARG A 19 5.82 0.63 -8.46
CA ARG A 19 4.51 0.02 -8.26
C ARG A 19 4.56 -1.00 -7.13
N PRO A 20 3.47 -1.16 -6.36
CA PRO A 20 3.38 -2.24 -5.40
C PRO A 20 3.64 -3.59 -6.05
N ASP A 21 4.47 -4.41 -5.42
CA ASP A 21 4.82 -5.74 -5.90
C ASP A 21 5.13 -6.62 -4.70
N TYR A 22 5.21 -7.92 -4.94
CA TYR A 22 5.59 -8.86 -3.90
C TYR A 22 7.07 -8.71 -3.57
N ALA A 23 7.38 -8.62 -2.28
CA ALA A 23 8.77 -8.48 -1.85
C ALA A 23 9.60 -9.74 -2.13
N THR A 24 8.96 -10.91 -2.04
CA THR A 24 9.57 -12.20 -2.33
C THR A 24 8.58 -13.08 -3.08
N ASP A 25 9.10 -14.08 -3.81
CA ASP A 25 8.26 -15.09 -4.43
C ASP A 25 7.46 -15.83 -3.35
N GLY A 26 6.16 -16.01 -3.60
CA GLY A 26 5.28 -16.69 -2.66
C GLY A 26 4.77 -15.83 -1.53
N SER A 27 5.10 -14.54 -1.47
CA SER A 27 4.51 -13.61 -0.50
C SER A 27 3.00 -13.50 -0.73
N ALA A 28 2.22 -13.53 0.36
CA ALA A 28 0.76 -13.40 0.29
C ALA A 28 0.31 -11.96 0.12
N GLY A 29 1.08 -11.00 0.60
CA GLY A 29 0.74 -9.58 0.57
C GLY A 29 1.67 -8.77 -0.31
N LEU A 30 1.18 -7.61 -0.74
CA LEU A 30 1.95 -6.62 -1.49
C LEU A 30 2.35 -5.47 -0.57
N ASP A 31 3.58 -4.97 -0.75
CA ASP A 31 4.00 -3.73 -0.09
C ASP A 31 3.40 -2.53 -0.82
N LEU A 32 2.64 -1.72 -0.09
CA LEU A 32 2.12 -0.45 -0.60
C LEU A 32 3.14 0.66 -0.36
N ARG A 33 3.15 1.63 -1.25
CA ARG A 33 4.00 2.79 -1.13
C ARG A 33 3.18 4.05 -0.94
N ALA A 34 3.70 4.98 -0.13
CA ALA A 34 3.10 6.28 0.03
C ALA A 34 3.37 7.15 -1.20
N CYS A 35 2.33 7.68 -1.81
CA CYS A 35 2.44 8.58 -2.95
C CYS A 35 2.36 10.02 -2.45
N LEU A 36 3.46 10.52 -1.92
CA LEU A 36 3.59 11.88 -1.39
C LEU A 36 4.44 12.74 -2.33
N GLU A 37 4.24 14.04 -2.29
CA GLU A 37 5.07 15.00 -3.04
C GLU A 37 6.38 15.33 -2.31
N GLY A 38 6.44 15.02 -1.03
CA GLY A 38 7.62 15.22 -0.19
C GLY A 38 7.48 14.48 1.11
N ALA A 39 8.44 14.63 2.00
CA ALA A 39 8.41 13.99 3.30
C ALA A 39 7.25 14.54 4.13
N LEU A 40 6.57 13.64 4.83
CA LEU A 40 5.49 13.96 5.76
C LEU A 40 6.00 13.77 7.19
N THR A 41 5.84 14.80 8.01
CA THR A 41 6.19 14.72 9.43
C THR A 41 4.92 14.61 10.25
N LEU A 42 4.85 13.56 11.09
CA LEU A 42 3.74 13.36 12.03
C LEU A 42 4.19 13.62 13.45
N ALA A 43 3.46 14.46 14.15
CA ALA A 43 3.63 14.65 15.58
C ALA A 43 3.02 13.45 16.33
N PRO A 44 3.48 13.15 17.56
CA PRO A 44 2.87 12.11 18.37
C PRO A 44 1.37 12.31 18.54
N GLY A 45 0.59 11.26 18.31
CA GLY A 45 -0.87 11.31 18.38
C GLY A 45 -1.58 11.88 17.16
N GLN A 46 -0.83 12.37 16.17
CA GLN A 46 -1.38 12.87 14.92
C GLN A 46 -1.62 11.73 13.94
N ALA A 47 -2.68 11.83 13.15
CA ALA A 47 -2.99 10.90 12.07
C ALA A 47 -3.20 11.65 10.76
N GLU A 48 -2.76 11.06 9.66
CA GLU A 48 -2.91 11.61 8.32
C GLU A 48 -3.35 10.53 7.34
N LEU A 49 -4.15 10.92 6.36
CA LEU A 49 -4.47 10.06 5.24
C LEU A 49 -3.36 10.15 4.20
N VAL A 50 -2.76 9.00 3.87
CA VAL A 50 -1.67 8.92 2.92
C VAL A 50 -2.14 8.13 1.70
N PRO A 51 -2.14 8.73 0.50
CA PRO A 51 -2.55 8.02 -0.71
C PRO A 51 -1.52 6.96 -1.10
N THR A 52 -2.00 5.83 -1.60
CA THR A 52 -1.15 4.77 -2.16
C THR A 52 -1.07 4.83 -3.68
N GLY A 53 -1.90 5.65 -4.30
CA GLY A 53 -1.96 5.80 -5.75
C GLY A 53 -2.59 4.60 -6.46
N MET A 54 -3.11 3.63 -5.74
CA MET A 54 -3.68 2.40 -6.28
C MET A 54 -5.10 2.19 -5.75
N ALA A 55 -6.00 1.75 -6.63
CA ALA A 55 -7.31 1.28 -6.24
C ALA A 55 -7.50 -0.16 -6.71
N ILE A 56 -8.24 -0.94 -5.95
CA ILE A 56 -8.55 -2.31 -6.31
C ILE A 56 -10.06 -2.51 -6.33
N HIS A 57 -10.50 -3.45 -7.16
CA HIS A 57 -11.90 -3.86 -7.22
C HIS A 57 -11.99 -5.37 -6.95
N LEU A 58 -12.72 -5.73 -5.91
CA LEU A 58 -12.99 -7.12 -5.55
C LEU A 58 -14.40 -7.47 -6.01
N ASP A 59 -14.49 -8.26 -7.08
CA ASP A 59 -15.77 -8.66 -7.68
C ASP A 59 -16.32 -9.97 -7.11
N ASP A 60 -15.55 -10.61 -6.27
CA ASP A 60 -15.92 -11.88 -5.62
C ASP A 60 -16.30 -11.61 -4.16
N PRO A 61 -17.55 -11.90 -3.74
CA PRO A 61 -17.95 -11.69 -2.35
C PRO A 61 -17.24 -12.62 -1.35
N GLY A 62 -16.52 -13.63 -1.82
CA GLY A 62 -15.67 -14.48 -1.00
C GLY A 62 -14.29 -13.90 -0.72
N LEU A 63 -13.96 -12.74 -1.29
CA LEU A 63 -12.67 -12.09 -1.12
C LEU A 63 -12.79 -10.82 -0.28
N ALA A 64 -11.76 -10.56 0.52
CA ALA A 64 -11.60 -9.32 1.26
C ALA A 64 -10.14 -8.89 1.22
N ALA A 65 -9.90 -7.58 1.31
CA ALA A 65 -8.56 -7.03 1.40
C ALA A 65 -8.39 -6.31 2.73
N MET A 66 -7.20 -6.44 3.32
CA MET A 66 -6.84 -5.76 4.56
C MET A 66 -5.50 -5.05 4.38
N ILE A 67 -5.39 -3.86 4.97
CA ILE A 67 -4.12 -3.14 5.05
C ILE A 67 -3.56 -3.37 6.45
N LEU A 68 -2.35 -3.91 6.50
CA LEU A 68 -1.66 -4.24 7.73
C LEU A 68 -0.33 -3.50 7.80
N PRO A 69 0.11 -3.09 9.00
CA PRO A 69 1.45 -2.52 9.14
C PRO A 69 2.52 -3.57 8.86
N ARG A 70 3.68 -3.13 8.36
CA ARG A 70 4.82 -4.01 8.24
C ARG A 70 5.34 -4.33 9.65
N SER A 71 5.68 -5.59 9.89
CA SER A 71 6.05 -6.05 11.23
C SER A 71 7.20 -5.26 11.86
N GLY A 72 8.25 -4.96 11.07
CA GLY A 72 9.38 -4.18 11.56
C GLY A 72 9.02 -2.73 11.88
N LEU A 73 8.28 -2.08 10.98
CA LEU A 73 7.86 -0.68 11.15
C LEU A 73 6.80 -0.55 12.24
N GLY A 74 5.81 -1.44 12.26
CA GLY A 74 4.77 -1.40 13.26
C GLY A 74 5.28 -1.64 14.67
N HIS A 75 6.19 -2.61 14.83
CA HIS A 75 6.75 -2.97 16.13
C HIS A 75 7.76 -1.95 16.65
N LYS A 76 8.67 -1.47 15.79
CA LYS A 76 9.77 -0.57 16.21
C LYS A 76 9.42 0.90 16.16
N HIS A 77 8.56 1.31 15.25
CA HIS A 77 8.29 2.73 14.95
C HIS A 77 6.83 3.12 15.06
N GLY A 78 5.92 2.19 15.32
CA GLY A 78 4.48 2.48 15.47
C GLY A 78 3.79 2.86 14.17
N ILE A 79 4.32 2.44 13.03
CA ILE A 79 3.78 2.79 11.71
C ILE A 79 2.95 1.66 11.12
#